data_66a9327c1ff7f32fc96b024c1c48b80c
#
_entry.id   66a9327c1ff7f32fc96b024c1c48b80c
#
_cell.length_a   1.000
_cell.length_b   1.000
_cell.length_c   1.000
_cell.angle_alpha   90.00
_cell.angle_beta   90.00
_cell.angle_gamma   90.00
#
_symmetry.space_group_name_H-M   'P 1'
#
loop_
_entity.id
_entity.type
_entity.pdbx_description
1 polymer ?
#
loop_
_entity_poly.entity_id
_entity_poly.type
_entity_poly.pdbx_seq_one_letter_code
_entity_poly.pdbx_strand_id
1 'polypeptide(L)'
;MYLNPPSDRKKEKEHGAIVFREGDKVMQIKNNYQLEWEIRSKYGLCIDKGTGVFNGDTGIIEEINDFAETITVNFDEGRMAEYSYKLLDELELAYAVTIHKSQGSEYPAVVIPLLSGPRMLMNRNLLYTAVTRAKKCVTIVGDDTTFEQMIENNSQQRRYSGLKDRLLENKEEA
;
A
#
# COMPACT_ATOMS: atom_id res chain seq x y z
N MET A 1 -11.99 -16.10 4.83
CA MET A 1 -11.02 -15.40 3.98
C MET A 1 -10.34 -16.44 3.09
N TYR A 2 -10.44 -16.35 1.76
CA TYR A 2 -9.99 -17.44 0.86
C TYR A 2 -8.47 -17.51 0.71
N LEU A 3 -7.76 -16.38 0.78
CA LEU A 3 -6.32 -16.31 0.50
C LEU A 3 -5.45 -16.76 1.68
N ASN A 4 -5.90 -16.55 2.89
CA ASN A 4 -5.26 -17.02 4.12
C ASN A 4 -6.33 -17.48 5.10
N PRO A 5 -6.87 -18.71 4.96
CA PRO A 5 -7.92 -19.21 5.84
C PRO A 5 -7.41 -19.43 7.27
N PRO A 6 -8.30 -19.33 8.27
CA PRO A 6 -7.96 -19.67 9.64
C PRO A 6 -7.53 -21.14 9.77
N SER A 7 -6.63 -21.41 10.69
CA SER A 7 -6.11 -22.73 10.97
C SER A 7 -5.64 -22.80 12.41
N ASP A 8 -5.83 -23.92 13.09
CA ASP A 8 -5.36 -24.17 14.47
C ASP A 8 -3.83 -23.99 14.63
N ARG A 9 -3.10 -23.94 13.51
CA ARG A 9 -1.64 -23.78 13.49
C ARG A 9 -1.19 -22.33 13.33
N LYS A 10 -2.12 -21.39 13.06
CA LYS A 10 -1.82 -19.99 12.83
C LYS A 10 -2.38 -19.16 13.97
N LYS A 11 -1.54 -18.34 14.53
CA LYS A 11 -1.99 -17.36 15.52
C LYS A 11 -2.69 -16.18 14.86
N GLU A 12 -3.58 -15.57 15.60
CA GLU A 12 -4.38 -14.43 15.19
C GLU A 12 -4.32 -13.34 16.26
N LYS A 13 -4.34 -12.09 15.81
CA LYS A 13 -4.43 -10.92 16.67
C LYS A 13 -5.53 -10.00 16.17
N GLU A 14 -6.53 -9.79 17.02
CA GLU A 14 -7.55 -8.77 16.77
C GLU A 14 -7.03 -7.39 17.14
N HIS A 15 -7.22 -6.43 16.24
CA HIS A 15 -6.92 -5.02 16.45
C HIS A 15 -8.01 -4.16 15.79
N GLY A 16 -8.90 -3.59 16.61
CA GLY A 16 -10.08 -2.89 16.10
C GLY A 16 -11.00 -3.80 15.29
N ALA A 17 -11.24 -3.45 14.04
CA ALA A 17 -12.04 -4.24 13.10
C ALA A 17 -11.22 -5.21 12.25
N ILE A 18 -9.90 -5.23 12.42
CA ILE A 18 -8.97 -6.05 11.65
C ILE A 18 -8.54 -7.25 12.48
N VAL A 19 -8.50 -8.42 11.85
CA VAL A 19 -7.89 -9.62 12.42
C VAL A 19 -6.63 -9.91 11.60
N PHE A 20 -5.48 -9.70 12.20
CA PHE A 20 -4.19 -10.10 11.65
C PHE A 20 -3.91 -11.57 11.93
N ARG A 21 -3.35 -12.27 10.96
CA ARG A 21 -3.06 -13.71 11.06
C ARG A 21 -1.67 -13.99 10.45
N GLU A 22 -0.97 -14.94 11.02
CA GLU A 22 0.27 -15.44 10.43
C GLU A 22 0.06 -15.86 8.97
N GLY A 23 0.93 -15.36 8.07
CA GLY A 23 0.83 -15.51 6.63
C GLY A 23 -0.03 -14.45 5.93
N ASP A 24 -0.61 -13.49 6.65
CA ASP A 24 -1.32 -12.38 6.02
C ASP A 24 -0.34 -11.43 5.32
N LYS A 25 -0.75 -10.97 4.13
CA LYS A 25 -0.06 -9.88 3.45
C LYS A 25 -0.51 -8.55 4.04
N VAL A 26 0.46 -7.75 4.46
CA VAL A 26 0.24 -6.43 5.08
C VAL A 26 1.01 -5.34 4.35
N MET A 27 0.61 -4.10 4.58
CA MET A 27 1.27 -2.90 4.08
C MET A 27 1.43 -1.91 5.22
N GLN A 28 2.59 -1.30 5.31
CA GLN A 28 2.83 -0.12 6.13
C GLN A 28 2.07 1.07 5.57
N ILE A 29 1.27 1.75 6.38
CA ILE A 29 0.42 2.88 5.94
C ILE A 29 0.87 4.25 6.46
N LYS A 30 1.94 4.28 7.24
CA LYS A 30 2.58 5.49 7.77
C LYS A 30 4.08 5.37 7.65
N ASN A 31 4.80 6.49 7.53
CA ASN A 31 6.27 6.45 7.62
C ASN A 31 6.69 6.32 9.09
N ASN A 32 7.41 5.27 9.42
CA ASN A 32 8.03 5.10 10.73
C ASN A 32 9.55 5.04 10.58
N TYR A 33 10.21 6.17 10.79
CA TYR A 33 11.67 6.31 10.64
C TYR A 33 12.46 5.64 11.76
N GLN A 34 11.81 5.29 12.86
CA GLN A 34 12.46 4.74 14.05
C GLN A 34 12.27 3.23 14.19
N LEU A 35 11.36 2.63 13.41
CA LEU A 35 11.14 1.20 13.46
C LEU A 35 12.38 0.47 12.96
N GLU A 36 12.96 -0.34 13.81
CA GLU A 36 14.14 -1.14 13.48
C GLU A 36 13.76 -2.36 12.65
N TRP A 37 14.61 -2.71 11.71
CA TRP A 37 14.52 -3.93 10.94
C TRP A 37 15.87 -4.62 10.85
N GLU A 38 15.84 -5.93 10.68
CA GLU A 38 17.04 -6.75 10.47
C GLU A 38 16.84 -7.75 9.34
N ILE A 39 17.92 -8.09 8.68
CA ILE A 39 17.97 -9.20 7.71
C ILE A 39 18.69 -10.36 8.37
N ARG A 40 18.05 -11.52 8.38
CA ARG A 40 18.62 -12.74 9.00
C ARG A 40 19.11 -13.74 7.96
N SER A 41 20.21 -14.41 8.25
CA SER A 41 20.68 -15.55 7.47
C SER A 41 19.76 -16.77 7.67
N LYS A 42 19.98 -17.81 6.85
CA LYS A 42 19.30 -19.11 7.02
C LYS A 42 19.53 -19.75 8.40
N TYR A 43 20.57 -19.33 9.09
CA TYR A 43 20.94 -19.81 10.43
C TYR A 43 20.47 -18.88 11.56
N GLY A 44 19.65 -17.89 11.26
CA GLY A 44 19.11 -16.94 12.23
C GLY A 44 20.09 -15.84 12.66
N LEU A 45 21.28 -15.76 12.05
CA LEU A 45 22.26 -14.71 12.36
C LEU A 45 21.88 -13.42 11.64
N CYS A 46 21.94 -12.28 12.35
CA CYS A 46 21.74 -10.96 11.75
C CYS A 46 22.87 -10.68 10.75
N ILE A 47 22.51 -10.42 9.48
CA ILE A 47 23.41 -10.07 8.40
C ILE A 47 23.50 -8.56 8.26
N ASP A 48 22.34 -7.91 8.36
CA ASP A 48 22.19 -6.46 8.18
C ASP A 48 21.08 -5.94 9.08
N LYS A 49 21.14 -4.67 9.43
CA LYS A 49 20.12 -4.00 10.24
C LYS A 49 20.03 -2.53 9.90
N GLY A 50 18.89 -1.96 10.07
CA GLY A 50 18.66 -0.55 9.83
C GLY A 50 17.39 -0.06 10.51
N THR A 51 17.01 1.16 10.19
CA THR A 51 15.80 1.80 10.68
C THR A 51 14.99 2.37 9.54
N GLY A 52 13.69 2.44 9.75
CA GLY A 52 12.74 3.01 8.80
C GLY A 52 11.98 1.96 8.00
N VAL A 53 10.65 2.00 8.16
CA VAL A 53 9.68 1.32 7.30
C VAL A 53 8.70 2.38 6.82
N PHE A 54 8.43 2.37 5.52
CA PHE A 54 7.76 3.50 4.87
C PHE A 54 6.37 3.14 4.35
N ASN A 55 5.55 4.15 4.22
CA ASN A 55 4.23 4.01 3.63
C ASN A 55 4.32 3.39 2.22
N GLY A 56 3.64 2.26 2.03
CA GLY A 56 3.68 1.48 0.80
C GLY A 56 4.56 0.23 0.86
N ASP A 57 5.45 0.11 1.87
CA ASP A 57 6.21 -1.12 2.09
C ASP A 57 5.24 -2.27 2.37
N THR A 58 5.41 -3.38 1.63
CA THR A 58 4.57 -4.58 1.78
C THR A 58 5.37 -5.74 2.35
N GLY A 59 4.72 -6.56 3.16
CA GLY A 59 5.33 -7.72 3.77
C GLY A 59 4.32 -8.80 4.12
N ILE A 60 4.82 -9.87 4.72
CA ILE A 60 4.01 -10.99 5.21
C ILE A 60 4.21 -11.12 6.70
N ILE A 61 3.14 -11.30 7.47
CA ILE A 61 3.22 -11.60 8.88
C ILE A 61 3.85 -12.98 9.05
N GLU A 62 5.01 -13.03 9.66
CA GLU A 62 5.75 -14.27 9.86
C GLU A 62 5.42 -14.90 11.21
N GLU A 63 5.32 -14.09 12.27
CA GLU A 63 5.05 -14.56 13.63
C GLU A 63 4.18 -13.57 14.39
N ILE A 64 3.25 -14.11 15.20
CA ILE A 64 2.51 -13.36 16.21
C ILE A 64 2.88 -13.92 17.59
N ASN A 65 3.45 -13.07 18.43
CA ASN A 65 3.90 -13.43 19.76
C ASN A 65 3.05 -12.73 20.83
N ASP A 66 2.06 -13.46 21.37
CA ASP A 66 1.15 -12.90 22.38
C ASP A 66 1.84 -12.62 23.71
N PHE A 67 2.91 -13.33 24.03
CA PHE A 67 3.65 -13.12 25.28
C PHE A 67 4.49 -11.85 25.23
N ALA A 68 5.14 -11.60 24.10
CA ALA A 68 5.90 -10.38 23.87
C ALA A 68 5.02 -9.20 23.40
N GLU A 69 3.75 -9.47 23.10
CA GLU A 69 2.82 -8.51 22.48
C GLU A 69 3.35 -7.91 21.20
N THR A 70 3.89 -8.75 20.29
CA THR A 70 4.50 -8.31 19.05
C THR A 70 4.01 -9.10 17.84
N ILE A 71 4.11 -8.46 16.67
CA ILE A 71 3.95 -9.06 15.34
C ILE A 71 5.23 -8.84 14.56
N THR A 72 5.83 -9.91 14.04
CA THR A 72 6.97 -9.83 13.15
C THR A 72 6.50 -9.85 11.70
N VAL A 73 6.88 -8.84 10.93
CA VAL A 73 6.57 -8.72 9.49
C VAL A 73 7.86 -8.86 8.70
N ASN A 74 7.84 -9.76 7.74
CA ASN A 74 8.90 -9.94 6.76
C ASN A 74 8.56 -9.13 5.50
N PHE A 75 9.21 -7.99 5.34
CA PHE A 75 9.08 -7.08 4.20
C PHE A 75 9.90 -7.55 3.01
N ASP A 76 9.71 -6.90 1.88
CA ASP A 76 10.53 -7.13 0.69
C ASP A 76 12.03 -7.02 1.03
N GLU A 77 12.87 -7.76 0.28
CA GLU A 77 14.31 -7.90 0.50
C GLU A 77 14.69 -8.63 1.81
N GLY A 78 13.73 -9.26 2.48
CA GLY A 78 13.96 -10.04 3.70
C GLY A 78 14.16 -9.18 4.95
N ARG A 79 13.74 -7.92 4.93
CA ARG A 79 13.76 -7.03 6.09
C ARG A 79 12.68 -7.45 7.09
N MET A 80 13.08 -7.93 8.25
CA MET A 80 12.19 -8.34 9.32
C MET A 80 12.06 -7.21 10.33
N ALA A 81 10.85 -6.70 10.54
CA ALA A 81 10.55 -5.69 11.54
C ALA A 81 9.54 -6.20 12.56
N GLU A 82 9.76 -5.86 13.83
CA GLU A 82 8.91 -6.26 14.94
C GLU A 82 8.03 -5.09 15.39
N TYR A 83 6.71 -5.29 15.33
CA TYR A 83 5.69 -4.32 15.73
C TYR A 83 5.15 -4.69 17.10
N SER A 84 5.25 -3.80 18.07
CA SER A 84 4.45 -3.93 19.28
C SER A 84 2.96 -3.78 18.94
N TYR A 85 2.07 -4.38 19.72
CA TYR A 85 0.63 -4.27 19.49
C TYR A 85 0.11 -2.82 19.47
N LYS A 86 0.85 -1.88 20.06
CA LYS A 86 0.53 -0.44 20.03
C LYS A 86 0.77 0.22 18.68
N LEU A 87 1.60 -0.39 17.83
CA LEU A 87 1.96 0.12 16.51
C LEU A 87 1.13 -0.50 15.38
N LEU A 88 0.18 -1.38 15.69
CA LEU A 88 -0.63 -2.07 14.67
C LEU A 88 -1.53 -1.12 13.86
N ASP A 89 -1.79 0.09 14.33
CA ASP A 89 -2.44 1.16 13.54
C ASP A 89 -1.60 1.62 12.33
N GLU A 90 -0.34 1.21 12.24
CA GLU A 90 0.52 1.50 11.11
C GLU A 90 0.46 0.43 10.02
N LEU A 91 -0.17 -0.71 10.31
CA LEU A 91 -0.33 -1.84 9.38
C LEU A 91 -1.77 -1.96 8.89
N GLU A 92 -1.91 -2.38 7.64
CA GLU A 92 -3.19 -2.72 7.03
C GLU A 92 -3.06 -4.00 6.20
N LEU A 93 -4.14 -4.80 6.11
CA LEU A 93 -4.16 -5.97 5.24
C LEU A 93 -4.03 -5.54 3.77
N ALA A 94 -3.10 -6.13 3.03
CA ALA A 94 -2.72 -5.73 1.68
C ALA A 94 -3.13 -6.74 0.59
N TYR A 95 -4.22 -7.46 0.78
CA TYR A 95 -4.80 -8.33 -0.25
C TYR A 95 -5.44 -7.55 -1.41
N ALA A 96 -5.90 -6.33 -1.13
CA ALA A 96 -6.33 -5.34 -2.09
C ALA A 96 -5.91 -3.96 -1.59
N VAL A 97 -5.39 -3.13 -2.50
CA VAL A 97 -4.92 -1.79 -2.17
C VAL A 97 -5.64 -0.76 -3.05
N THR A 98 -5.84 0.44 -2.53
CA THR A 98 -6.38 1.52 -3.36
C THR A 98 -5.34 2.00 -4.37
N ILE A 99 -5.81 2.56 -5.49
CA ILE A 99 -4.92 3.12 -6.52
C ILE A 99 -3.99 4.19 -5.93
N HIS A 100 -4.47 4.99 -4.99
CA HIS A 100 -3.66 6.02 -4.34
C HIS A 100 -2.54 5.43 -3.47
N LYS A 101 -2.83 4.36 -2.73
CA LYS A 101 -1.82 3.67 -1.91
C LYS A 101 -0.81 2.89 -2.76
N SER A 102 -1.16 2.55 -4.00
CA SER A 102 -0.25 1.87 -4.93
C SER A 102 0.68 2.83 -5.69
N GLN A 103 0.54 4.15 -5.50
CA GLN A 103 1.41 5.14 -6.13
C GLN A 103 2.86 4.95 -5.68
N GLY A 104 3.78 4.94 -6.65
CA GLY A 104 5.20 4.65 -6.41
C GLY A 104 5.56 3.16 -6.46
N SER A 105 4.60 2.26 -6.26
CA SER A 105 4.82 0.81 -6.34
C SER A 105 4.50 0.27 -7.74
N GLU A 106 5.14 -0.83 -8.12
CA GLU A 106 4.89 -1.54 -9.37
C GLU A 106 4.73 -3.05 -9.11
N TYR A 107 3.81 -3.67 -9.85
CA TYR A 107 3.45 -5.06 -9.65
C TYR A 107 3.61 -5.86 -10.96
N PRO A 108 3.99 -7.13 -10.92
CA PRO A 108 4.06 -7.96 -12.13
C PRO A 108 2.73 -8.05 -12.87
N ALA A 109 1.63 -8.14 -12.13
CA ALA A 109 0.27 -8.18 -12.66
C ALA A 109 -0.68 -7.38 -11.75
N VAL A 110 -1.67 -6.71 -12.34
CA VAL A 110 -2.68 -5.93 -11.62
C VAL A 110 -4.06 -6.35 -12.09
N VAL A 111 -4.94 -6.61 -11.13
CA VAL A 111 -6.37 -6.82 -11.38
C VAL A 111 -7.12 -5.60 -10.87
N ILE A 112 -7.89 -4.96 -11.75
CA ILE A 112 -8.65 -3.75 -11.45
C ILE A 112 -10.14 -4.09 -11.50
N PRO A 113 -10.82 -4.24 -10.36
CA PRO A 113 -12.27 -4.33 -10.33
C PRO A 113 -12.85 -2.94 -10.65
N LEU A 114 -13.57 -2.83 -11.76
CA LEU A 114 -14.13 -1.59 -12.25
C LEU A 114 -15.66 -1.62 -12.11
N LEU A 115 -16.14 -1.19 -10.96
CA LEU A 115 -17.56 -1.04 -10.68
C LEU A 115 -17.96 0.43 -10.82
N SER A 116 -19.26 0.67 -11.04
CA SER A 116 -19.80 2.04 -11.06
C SER A 116 -19.51 2.76 -9.74
N GLY A 117 -19.19 4.04 -9.82
CA GLY A 117 -18.84 4.86 -8.67
C GLY A 117 -19.10 6.35 -8.90
N PRO A 118 -18.79 7.20 -7.90
CA PRO A 118 -18.94 8.64 -8.03
C PRO A 118 -18.15 9.20 -9.23
N ARG A 119 -18.81 9.93 -10.12
CA ARG A 119 -18.20 10.46 -11.35
C ARG A 119 -16.94 11.30 -11.12
N MET A 120 -16.84 11.98 -9.98
CA MET A 120 -15.65 12.76 -9.61
C MET A 120 -14.40 11.90 -9.43
N LEU A 121 -14.56 10.67 -8.95
CA LEU A 121 -13.47 9.71 -8.74
C LEU A 121 -13.18 8.90 -10.01
N MET A 122 -14.22 8.63 -10.82
CA MET A 122 -14.11 7.82 -12.02
C MET A 122 -13.62 8.66 -13.20
N ASN A 123 -12.33 8.94 -13.24
CA ASN A 123 -11.71 9.77 -14.27
C ASN A 123 -10.51 9.09 -14.93
N ARG A 124 -10.13 9.62 -16.10
CA ARG A 124 -9.02 9.10 -16.93
C ARG A 124 -7.70 9.00 -16.16
N ASN A 125 -7.39 9.98 -15.31
CA ASN A 125 -6.13 10.00 -14.59
C ASN A 125 -6.03 8.87 -13.56
N LEU A 126 -7.15 8.55 -12.89
CA LEU A 126 -7.21 7.43 -11.96
C LEU A 126 -7.02 6.10 -12.69
N LEU A 127 -7.70 5.91 -13.82
CA LEU A 127 -7.55 4.71 -14.65
C LEU A 127 -6.10 4.57 -15.16
N TYR A 128 -5.51 5.66 -15.67
CA TYR A 128 -4.12 5.67 -16.11
C TYR A 128 -3.17 5.29 -14.98
N THR A 129 -3.36 5.86 -13.78
CA THR A 129 -2.53 5.55 -12.61
C THR A 129 -2.63 4.07 -12.25
N ALA A 130 -3.83 3.48 -12.28
CA ALA A 130 -4.03 2.07 -12.00
C ALA A 130 -3.33 1.16 -13.01
N VAL A 131 -3.52 1.43 -14.30
CA VAL A 131 -2.94 0.62 -15.39
C VAL A 131 -1.41 0.68 -15.36
N THR A 132 -0.84 1.85 -15.10
CA THR A 132 0.62 2.03 -15.03
C THR A 132 1.27 1.40 -13.81
N ARG A 133 0.52 0.82 -12.89
CA ARG A 133 1.09 0.01 -11.78
C ARG A 133 1.52 -1.37 -12.22
N ALA A 134 1.12 -1.83 -13.40
CA ALA A 134 1.45 -3.15 -13.88
C ALA A 134 2.69 -3.14 -14.78
N LYS A 135 3.62 -4.08 -14.51
CA LYS A 135 4.81 -4.29 -15.34
C LYS A 135 4.55 -5.19 -16.55
N LYS A 136 3.68 -6.20 -16.41
CA LYS A 136 3.51 -7.25 -17.43
C LYS A 136 2.06 -7.47 -17.85
N CYS A 137 1.11 -7.40 -16.92
CA CYS A 137 -0.26 -7.78 -17.19
C CYS A 137 -1.24 -6.91 -16.41
N VAL A 138 -2.28 -6.43 -17.09
CA VAL A 138 -3.44 -5.77 -16.49
C VAL A 138 -4.68 -6.56 -16.86
N THR A 139 -5.50 -6.87 -15.86
CA THR A 139 -6.84 -7.43 -16.06
C THR A 139 -7.85 -6.48 -15.47
N ILE A 140 -8.78 -6.00 -16.28
CA ILE A 140 -9.91 -5.18 -15.84
C ILE A 140 -11.14 -6.07 -15.77
N VAL A 141 -11.82 -6.07 -14.64
CA VAL A 141 -13.04 -6.86 -14.40
C VAL A 141 -14.16 -5.92 -14.00
N GLY A 142 -15.18 -5.80 -14.83
CA GLY A 142 -16.30 -4.91 -14.51
C GLY A 142 -17.12 -4.54 -15.72
N ASP A 143 -17.65 -3.33 -15.71
CA ASP A 143 -18.59 -2.84 -16.69
C ASP A 143 -17.90 -1.98 -17.78
N ASP A 144 -18.09 -2.37 -19.04
CA ASP A 144 -17.50 -1.68 -20.20
C ASP A 144 -17.94 -0.21 -20.29
N THR A 145 -19.19 0.07 -19.92
CA THR A 145 -19.70 1.46 -19.95
C THR A 145 -19.00 2.34 -18.93
N THR A 146 -18.67 1.79 -17.77
CA THR A 146 -17.88 2.49 -16.74
C THR A 146 -16.44 2.76 -17.23
N PHE A 147 -15.85 1.79 -17.92
CA PHE A 147 -14.50 1.95 -18.50
C PHE A 147 -14.48 3.06 -19.56
N GLU A 148 -15.44 3.07 -20.50
CA GLU A 148 -15.57 4.11 -21.54
C GLU A 148 -15.77 5.49 -20.89
N GLN A 149 -16.67 5.60 -19.92
CA GLN A 149 -16.93 6.85 -19.19
C GLN A 149 -15.66 7.38 -18.50
N MET A 150 -14.83 6.51 -17.94
CA MET A 150 -13.54 6.94 -17.34
C MET A 150 -12.57 7.46 -18.38
N ILE A 151 -12.50 6.84 -19.55
CA ILE A 151 -11.64 7.32 -20.66
C ILE A 151 -12.09 8.70 -21.14
N GLU A 152 -13.39 8.92 -21.25
CA GLU A 152 -13.96 10.19 -21.71
C GLU A 152 -13.86 11.29 -20.62
N ASN A 153 -13.92 10.90 -19.35
CA ASN A 153 -13.89 11.85 -18.25
C ASN A 153 -12.48 12.42 -18.03
N ASN A 154 -12.20 13.54 -18.68
CA ASN A 154 -10.95 14.29 -18.57
C ASN A 154 -11.10 15.48 -17.59
N SER A 155 -12.03 15.42 -16.63
CA SER A 155 -12.21 16.47 -15.64
C SER A 155 -10.99 16.55 -14.72
N GLN A 156 -10.14 17.56 -14.95
CA GLN A 156 -9.07 17.90 -14.03
C GLN A 156 -9.56 18.97 -13.06
N GLN A 157 -9.42 18.74 -11.77
CA GLN A 157 -9.52 19.84 -10.82
C GLN A 157 -8.36 20.82 -11.07
N ARG A 158 -8.66 21.95 -11.67
CA ARG A 158 -7.68 23.06 -11.82
C ARG A 158 -7.28 23.49 -10.40
N ARG A 159 -6.02 23.25 -10.08
CA ARG A 159 -5.46 23.86 -8.87
C ARG A 159 -5.23 25.33 -9.16
N TYR A 160 -5.95 26.18 -8.47
CA TYR A 160 -5.70 27.62 -8.46
C TYR A 160 -4.44 27.86 -7.61
N SER A 161 -3.28 27.98 -8.27
CA SER A 161 -2.06 28.40 -7.61
C SER A 161 -1.70 29.80 -8.11
N GLY A 162 -1.43 30.73 -7.21
CA GLY A 162 -0.95 32.08 -7.55
C GLY A 162 0.52 32.13 -8.00
N LEU A 163 1.15 30.97 -8.27
CA LEU A 163 2.55 30.92 -8.66
C LEU A 163 2.83 31.63 -9.97
N LYS A 164 1.94 31.48 -10.96
CA LYS A 164 2.10 32.14 -12.27
C LYS A 164 2.05 33.68 -12.11
N ASP A 165 1.10 34.16 -11.30
CA ASP A 165 0.91 35.59 -11.10
C ASP A 165 2.11 36.19 -10.38
N ARG A 166 2.58 35.54 -9.32
CA ARG A 166 3.81 35.94 -8.59
C ARG A 166 5.07 35.92 -9.45
N LEU A 167 5.19 34.97 -10.38
CA LEU A 167 6.33 34.91 -11.32
C LEU A 167 6.26 36.02 -12.37
N LEU A 168 5.07 36.49 -12.73
CA LEU A 168 4.89 37.62 -13.65
C LEU A 168 5.18 38.94 -12.93
N GLU A 169 4.70 39.14 -11.71
CA GLU A 169 5.00 40.31 -10.88
C GLU A 169 6.51 40.51 -10.69
N ASN A 170 7.26 39.45 -10.36
CA ASN A 170 8.72 39.54 -10.21
C ASN A 170 9.47 39.79 -11.50
N LYS A 171 8.84 39.65 -12.69
CA LYS A 171 9.47 40.01 -13.98
C LYS A 171 9.28 41.48 -14.35
N GLU A 172 8.29 42.15 -13.79
CA GLU A 172 8.04 43.57 -14.01
C GLU A 172 8.86 44.46 -13.06
N GLU A 173 9.41 43.88 -11.97
CA GLU A 173 10.27 44.59 -11.02
C GLU A 173 11.79 44.43 -11.33
N ALA A 174 12.18 43.67 -12.34
CA ALA A 174 13.56 43.44 -12.77
C ALA A 174 13.87 44.12 -14.08
#